data_2bc7af4f30826a479ae9d73be8d997c7
#
_entry.id   2bc7af4f30826a479ae9d73be8d997c7
#
_cell.length_a   1.000
_cell.length_b   1.000
_cell.length_c   1.000
_cell.angle_alpha   90.00
_cell.angle_beta   90.00
_cell.angle_gamma   90.00
#
_symmetry.space_group_name_H-M   'P 1'
#
loop_
_entity.id
_entity.type
_entity.pdbx_description
1 polymer ?
#
loop_
_entity_poly.entity_id
_entity_poly.type
_entity_poly.pdbx_seq_one_letter_code
_entity_poly.pdbx_strand_id
1 'polypeptide(L)'
;MRFMKNSTTNNTKKITVAVVGAGAAGLMAAGTAALQGAEVLLFEHNEKVGRKLAITGKGRCNVTNNCDMQEFLAHVPQNPRFLYSALGAFSVQDTMDFFEQQGVPLKTERGNRVFPMSDNARDIVDALFYWVRKCGVTILREEVTEICAEENGITGVMAGGRKHNADRVIVATGGKSYPLTGSTGDGYVWAEKLGHTVTPLRASLVPLVSPDKDCPRLQGLSLKNVSLTIFENNKKLHEGFGEMLFTHFGLSGPLVLSASSHMRKWDKASYRAEIDFKPALDEAALDKRILSDFSQELNTDFRNSLGKLLPRKLIPIVVERSGIDPHQKVNSITKKQRQALVRQLKHFEVAISGPGPIRDAIITSGGVSVREIVPKTMESKKVPNLYFAGEIIDVDAYTGGFNLQIAWSTGYLAGYHAGQEIKQ
;
A
#
# COMPACT_ATOMS: atom_id res chain seq x y z
N MET A 1 3.61 -56.03 43.06
CA MET A 1 2.99 -55.68 41.74
C MET A 1 3.55 -54.45 41.22
N ARG A 2 4.46 -54.47 40.22
CA ARG A 2 5.08 -53.31 39.54
C ARG A 2 4.20 -52.94 38.38
N PHE A 3 3.54 -51.79 38.42
CA PHE A 3 2.88 -51.21 37.26
C PHE A 3 3.95 -50.60 36.34
N MET A 4 4.22 -51.26 35.21
CA MET A 4 4.94 -50.67 34.09
C MET A 4 4.03 -49.63 33.46
N LYS A 5 4.42 -48.35 33.54
CA LYS A 5 3.87 -47.28 32.71
C LYS A 5 4.45 -47.45 31.29
N ASN A 6 3.67 -47.97 30.38
CA ASN A 6 3.94 -47.88 28.95
C ASN A 6 3.77 -46.41 28.54
N SER A 7 4.85 -45.67 28.44
CA SER A 7 4.90 -44.40 27.75
C SER A 7 4.99 -44.70 26.24
N THR A 8 3.85 -44.82 25.59
CA THR A 8 3.78 -44.69 24.12
C THR A 8 4.10 -43.25 23.79
N THR A 9 5.37 -42.94 23.49
CA THR A 9 5.78 -41.75 22.77
C THR A 9 5.19 -41.87 21.37
N ASN A 10 4.03 -41.25 21.14
CA ASN A 10 3.56 -40.93 19.78
C ASN A 10 4.59 -40.02 19.15
N ASN A 11 5.46 -40.60 18.34
CA ASN A 11 6.47 -39.88 17.56
C ASN A 11 5.75 -39.29 16.34
N THR A 12 4.85 -38.31 16.56
CA THR A 12 4.25 -37.53 15.48
C THR A 12 5.37 -36.70 14.88
N LYS A 13 5.75 -37.01 13.65
CA LYS A 13 6.73 -36.21 12.87
C LYS A 13 6.21 -34.78 12.79
N LYS A 14 6.92 -33.83 13.38
CA LYS A 14 6.59 -32.40 13.23
C LYS A 14 6.61 -32.00 11.76
N ILE A 15 5.60 -31.25 11.33
CA ILE A 15 5.54 -30.67 9.99
C ILE A 15 6.63 -29.63 9.87
N THR A 16 7.41 -29.67 8.81
CA THR A 16 8.39 -28.63 8.46
C THR A 16 7.77 -27.63 7.48
N VAL A 17 7.75 -26.35 7.86
CA VAL A 17 7.24 -25.25 7.04
C VAL A 17 8.39 -24.33 6.62
N ALA A 18 8.61 -24.18 5.31
CA ALA A 18 9.52 -23.19 4.77
C ALA A 18 8.76 -21.91 4.44
N VAL A 19 9.19 -20.78 5.02
CA VAL A 19 8.65 -19.46 4.72
C VAL A 19 9.68 -18.66 3.94
N VAL A 20 9.32 -18.17 2.75
CA VAL A 20 10.23 -17.46 1.86
C VAL A 20 9.93 -15.96 1.89
N GLY A 21 10.89 -15.18 2.43
CA GLY A 21 10.82 -13.75 2.64
C GLY A 21 10.47 -13.36 4.06
N ALA A 22 11.37 -12.63 4.74
CA ALA A 22 11.18 -12.15 6.11
C ALA A 22 10.68 -10.68 6.13
N GLY A 23 9.70 -10.36 5.28
CA GLY A 23 8.92 -9.13 5.32
C GLY A 23 7.75 -9.22 6.32
N ALA A 24 6.83 -8.26 6.25
CA ALA A 24 5.66 -8.21 7.13
C ALA A 24 4.86 -9.52 7.15
N ALA A 25 4.43 -9.99 5.98
CA ALA A 25 3.63 -11.21 5.85
C ALA A 25 4.41 -12.46 6.27
N GLY A 26 5.69 -12.57 5.88
CA GLY A 26 6.50 -13.74 6.17
C GLY A 26 6.85 -13.88 7.66
N LEU A 27 7.18 -12.79 8.35
CA LEU A 27 7.40 -12.82 9.80
C LEU A 27 6.12 -13.23 10.54
N MET A 28 4.97 -12.67 10.18
CA MET A 28 3.69 -13.05 10.77
C MET A 28 3.38 -14.52 10.51
N ALA A 29 3.56 -14.99 9.27
CA ALA A 29 3.31 -16.40 8.89
C ALA A 29 4.24 -17.37 9.63
N ALA A 30 5.52 -17.05 9.72
CA ALA A 30 6.52 -17.91 10.37
C ALA A 30 6.23 -18.10 11.87
N GLY A 31 6.00 -17.00 12.60
CA GLY A 31 5.68 -17.08 14.01
C GLY A 31 4.37 -17.79 14.27
N THR A 32 3.35 -17.53 13.44
CA THR A 32 2.05 -18.19 13.56
C THR A 32 2.15 -19.70 13.28
N ALA A 33 2.87 -20.12 12.25
CA ALA A 33 3.07 -21.54 11.95
C ALA A 33 3.81 -22.27 13.10
N ALA A 34 4.83 -21.62 13.69
CA ALA A 34 5.54 -22.18 14.83
C ALA A 34 4.65 -22.34 16.07
N LEU A 35 3.72 -21.40 16.32
CA LEU A 35 2.73 -21.51 17.39
C LEU A 35 1.73 -22.65 17.17
N GLN A 36 1.53 -23.13 15.93
CA GLN A 36 0.74 -24.32 15.64
C GLN A 36 1.54 -25.62 15.83
N GLY A 37 2.82 -25.56 16.22
CA GLY A 37 3.67 -26.70 16.49
C GLY A 37 4.60 -27.13 15.38
N ALA A 38 4.59 -26.44 14.23
CA ALA A 38 5.48 -26.72 13.11
C ALA A 38 6.95 -26.39 13.43
N GLU A 39 7.88 -27.12 12.80
CA GLU A 39 9.25 -26.69 12.63
C GLU A 39 9.32 -25.68 11.48
N VAL A 40 9.79 -24.44 11.75
CA VAL A 40 9.74 -23.36 10.76
C VAL A 40 11.11 -22.89 10.36
N LEU A 41 11.38 -22.93 9.04
CA LEU A 41 12.55 -22.37 8.39
C LEU A 41 12.15 -21.09 7.65
N LEU A 42 12.63 -19.93 8.13
CA LEU A 42 12.36 -18.63 7.51
C LEU A 42 13.59 -18.16 6.71
N PHE A 43 13.42 -18.05 5.39
CA PHE A 43 14.49 -17.67 4.47
C PHE A 43 14.46 -16.17 4.18
N GLU A 44 15.61 -15.51 4.32
CA GLU A 44 15.80 -14.10 4.00
C GLU A 44 17.22 -13.90 3.43
N HIS A 45 17.31 -13.35 2.21
CA HIS A 45 18.62 -13.12 1.59
C HIS A 45 19.32 -11.87 2.11
N ASN A 46 18.58 -10.91 2.67
CA ASN A 46 19.16 -9.72 3.24
C ASN A 46 19.76 -10.00 4.64
N GLU A 47 20.70 -9.16 5.04
CA GLU A 47 21.29 -9.21 6.38
C GLU A 47 20.27 -8.96 7.50
N LYS A 48 19.27 -8.10 7.24
CA LYS A 48 18.23 -7.72 8.20
C LYS A 48 16.85 -8.05 7.68
N VAL A 49 16.00 -8.60 8.56
CA VAL A 49 14.57 -8.82 8.28
C VAL A 49 13.81 -7.49 8.20
N GLY A 50 12.65 -7.47 7.56
CA GLY A 50 11.72 -6.35 7.60
C GLY A 50 12.22 -5.06 6.91
N ARG A 51 13.17 -5.13 5.97
CA ARG A 51 13.78 -3.93 5.34
C ARG A 51 12.74 -2.99 4.73
N LYS A 52 11.77 -3.52 3.97
CA LYS A 52 10.70 -2.69 3.40
C LYS A 52 9.80 -2.12 4.50
N LEU A 53 9.50 -2.92 5.54
CA LEU A 53 8.70 -2.50 6.69
C LEU A 53 9.34 -1.30 7.41
N ALA A 54 10.67 -1.32 7.60
CA ALA A 54 11.43 -0.25 8.26
C ALA A 54 11.35 1.12 7.56
N ILE A 55 11.04 1.18 6.27
CA ILE A 55 10.91 2.44 5.52
C ILE A 55 9.47 2.88 5.31
N THR A 56 8.47 2.06 5.67
CA THR A 56 7.06 2.42 5.53
C THR A 56 6.68 3.62 6.39
N GLY A 57 5.65 4.36 5.95
CA GLY A 57 5.20 5.54 6.68
C GLY A 57 6.30 6.60 6.90
N LYS A 58 7.27 6.71 5.99
CA LYS A 58 8.46 7.58 6.11
C LYS A 58 9.34 7.24 7.33
N GLY A 59 9.52 5.94 7.59
CA GLY A 59 10.30 5.43 8.72
C GLY A 59 9.53 5.34 10.05
N ARG A 60 8.23 5.64 10.05
CA ARG A 60 7.36 5.55 11.23
C ARG A 60 6.59 4.24 11.34
N CYS A 61 6.39 3.52 10.25
CA CYS A 61 5.52 2.37 10.05
C CYS A 61 4.03 2.67 10.35
N ASN A 62 3.22 2.84 9.31
CA ASN A 62 1.77 2.89 9.45
C ASN A 62 1.23 1.45 9.56
N VAL A 63 1.14 0.95 10.79
CA VAL A 63 0.92 -0.48 11.13
C VAL A 63 -0.39 -1.01 10.56
N THR A 64 -1.46 -0.23 10.72
CA THR A 64 -2.81 -0.56 10.25
C THR A 64 -3.66 0.71 10.16
N ASN A 65 -4.93 0.55 9.81
CA ASN A 65 -5.95 1.61 9.88
C ASN A 65 -7.03 1.18 10.88
N ASN A 66 -7.28 2.00 11.91
CA ASN A 66 -8.26 1.70 12.95
C ASN A 66 -9.68 1.96 12.47
N CYS A 67 -10.16 1.10 11.57
CA CYS A 67 -11.49 1.11 11.00
C CYS A 67 -12.14 -0.28 11.07
N ASP A 68 -13.44 -0.36 10.87
CA ASP A 68 -14.14 -1.64 10.78
C ASP A 68 -13.85 -2.36 9.44
N MET A 69 -14.29 -3.62 9.35
CA MET A 69 -14.06 -4.44 8.15
C MET A 69 -14.75 -3.86 6.90
N GLN A 70 -15.90 -3.25 7.03
CA GLN A 70 -16.64 -2.72 5.88
C GLN A 70 -15.93 -1.49 5.31
N GLU A 71 -15.51 -0.57 6.18
CA GLU A 71 -14.70 0.58 5.80
C GLU A 71 -13.34 0.13 5.23
N PHE A 72 -12.69 -0.88 5.85
CA PHE A 72 -11.44 -1.45 5.34
C PHE A 72 -11.58 -1.92 3.89
N LEU A 73 -12.58 -2.75 3.60
CA LEU A 73 -12.81 -3.31 2.27
C LEU A 73 -13.17 -2.26 1.22
N ALA A 74 -13.78 -1.14 1.62
CA ALA A 74 -14.03 0.01 0.73
C ALA A 74 -12.71 0.69 0.26
N HIS A 75 -11.61 0.49 0.99
CA HIS A 75 -10.28 0.99 0.64
C HIS A 75 -9.43 -0.02 -0.16
N VAL A 76 -10.02 -1.14 -0.56
CA VAL A 76 -9.38 -2.19 -1.38
C VAL A 76 -9.99 -2.19 -2.78
N PRO A 77 -9.44 -1.47 -3.76
CA PRO A 77 -10.04 -1.36 -5.11
C PRO A 77 -9.95 -2.64 -5.93
N GLN A 78 -9.08 -3.59 -5.53
CA GLN A 78 -8.86 -4.85 -6.26
C GLN A 78 -9.12 -6.05 -5.35
N ASN A 79 -10.05 -6.92 -5.78
CA ASN A 79 -10.37 -8.19 -5.11
C ASN A 79 -10.72 -8.10 -3.59
N PRO A 80 -11.48 -7.08 -3.11
CA PRO A 80 -11.72 -6.90 -1.67
C PRO A 80 -12.36 -8.13 -1.01
N ARG A 81 -13.25 -8.84 -1.72
CA ARG A 81 -13.97 -10.00 -1.18
C ARG A 81 -13.05 -11.17 -0.82
N PHE A 82 -11.87 -11.25 -1.44
CA PHE A 82 -10.88 -12.28 -1.11
C PHE A 82 -10.40 -12.19 0.33
N LEU A 83 -10.39 -10.98 0.92
CA LEU A 83 -9.84 -10.69 2.23
C LEU A 83 -10.78 -11.02 3.41
N TYR A 84 -12.06 -11.33 3.18
CA TYR A 84 -13.01 -11.57 4.30
C TYR A 84 -12.49 -12.60 5.30
N SER A 85 -11.98 -13.72 4.83
CA SER A 85 -11.48 -14.78 5.73
C SER A 85 -10.22 -14.36 6.47
N ALA A 86 -9.29 -13.69 5.78
CA ALA A 86 -8.04 -13.25 6.39
C ALA A 86 -8.27 -12.18 7.46
N LEU A 87 -9.10 -11.16 7.14
CA LEU A 87 -9.47 -10.10 8.10
C LEU A 87 -10.35 -10.62 9.25
N GLY A 88 -11.14 -11.67 9.00
CA GLY A 88 -11.92 -12.33 10.06
C GLY A 88 -11.07 -13.19 10.98
N ALA A 89 -9.96 -13.75 10.48
CA ALA A 89 -9.02 -14.56 11.26
C ALA A 89 -8.01 -13.70 12.03
N PHE A 90 -7.62 -12.56 11.49
CA PHE A 90 -6.70 -11.60 12.12
C PHE A 90 -7.09 -10.17 11.72
N SER A 91 -7.91 -9.57 12.54
CA SER A 91 -8.53 -8.26 12.31
C SER A 91 -7.56 -7.08 12.56
N VAL A 92 -8.04 -5.87 12.31
CA VAL A 92 -7.34 -4.63 12.67
C VAL A 92 -7.10 -4.56 14.19
N GLN A 93 -8.10 -4.94 14.98
CA GLN A 93 -7.96 -4.94 16.45
C GLN A 93 -6.94 -5.98 16.91
N ASP A 94 -6.98 -7.20 16.34
CA ASP A 94 -5.98 -8.24 16.64
C ASP A 94 -4.56 -7.79 16.32
N THR A 95 -4.39 -7.01 15.25
CA THR A 95 -3.09 -6.41 14.88
C THR A 95 -2.62 -5.41 15.95
N MET A 96 -3.50 -4.54 16.40
CA MET A 96 -3.16 -3.56 17.43
C MET A 96 -2.81 -4.25 18.74
N ASP A 97 -3.64 -5.19 19.18
CA ASP A 97 -3.44 -5.97 20.41
C ASP A 97 -2.13 -6.79 20.33
N PHE A 98 -1.83 -7.38 19.17
CA PHE A 98 -0.60 -8.12 18.96
C PHE A 98 0.65 -7.26 19.20
N PHE A 99 0.74 -6.07 18.58
CA PHE A 99 1.92 -5.21 18.74
C PHE A 99 2.02 -4.65 20.16
N GLU A 100 0.91 -4.30 20.79
CA GLU A 100 0.90 -3.86 22.19
C GLU A 100 1.36 -4.97 23.15
N GLN A 101 0.93 -6.22 22.91
CA GLN A 101 1.41 -7.41 23.65
C GLN A 101 2.90 -7.69 23.43
N GLN A 102 3.44 -7.33 22.26
CA GLN A 102 4.89 -7.40 22.01
C GLN A 102 5.66 -6.20 22.60
N GLY A 103 5.00 -5.34 23.36
CA GLY A 103 5.62 -4.20 24.05
C GLY A 103 5.79 -2.95 23.19
N VAL A 104 5.06 -2.82 22.07
CA VAL A 104 5.06 -1.64 21.22
C VAL A 104 3.75 -0.87 21.39
N PRO A 105 3.71 0.18 22.23
CA PRO A 105 2.53 1.02 22.37
C PRO A 105 2.18 1.72 21.07
N LEU A 106 0.89 1.76 20.74
CA LEU A 106 0.37 2.34 19.50
C LEU A 106 -0.41 3.62 19.74
N LYS A 107 -0.52 4.46 18.70
CA LYS A 107 -1.38 5.64 18.65
C LYS A 107 -2.15 5.69 17.34
N THR A 108 -3.39 6.17 17.42
CA THR A 108 -4.21 6.46 16.23
C THR A 108 -4.15 7.95 15.91
N GLU A 109 -3.78 8.29 14.68
CA GLU A 109 -3.72 9.66 14.16
C GLU A 109 -4.90 9.95 13.20
N ARG A 110 -4.97 11.20 12.71
CA ARG A 110 -5.99 11.63 11.74
C ARG A 110 -6.10 10.64 10.57
N GLY A 111 -7.32 10.29 10.18
CA GLY A 111 -7.62 9.30 9.13
C GLY A 111 -7.42 7.87 9.60
N ASN A 112 -7.60 7.63 10.90
CA ASN A 112 -7.54 6.32 11.57
C ASN A 112 -6.19 5.59 11.38
N ARG A 113 -5.13 6.29 11.00
CA ARG A 113 -3.79 5.70 10.79
C ARG A 113 -3.14 5.34 12.13
N VAL A 114 -2.67 4.11 12.24
CA VAL A 114 -2.05 3.60 13.46
C VAL A 114 -0.54 3.57 13.33
N PHE A 115 0.15 4.17 14.29
CA PHE A 115 1.61 4.24 14.35
C PHE A 115 2.12 3.80 15.72
N PRO A 116 3.38 3.34 15.85
CA PRO A 116 4.00 3.21 17.17
C PRO A 116 4.12 4.59 17.82
N MET A 117 3.97 4.64 19.16
CA MET A 117 4.12 5.88 19.95
C MET A 117 5.48 6.56 19.74
N SER A 118 6.52 5.78 19.51
CA SER A 118 7.89 6.23 19.25
C SER A 118 8.10 6.88 17.89
N ASP A 119 7.14 6.77 16.95
CA ASP A 119 7.31 7.16 15.55
C ASP A 119 8.50 6.49 14.84
N ASN A 120 8.89 5.28 15.26
CA ASN A 120 10.03 4.54 14.75
C ASN A 120 9.61 3.15 14.25
N ALA A 121 9.71 2.92 12.93
CA ALA A 121 9.37 1.65 12.30
C ALA A 121 10.23 0.47 12.81
N ARG A 122 11.41 0.73 13.36
CA ARG A 122 12.29 -0.32 13.90
C ARG A 122 11.66 -1.05 15.06
N ASP A 123 10.87 -0.37 15.90
CA ASP A 123 10.23 -1.02 17.05
C ASP A 123 9.25 -2.11 16.60
N ILE A 124 8.56 -1.89 15.48
CA ILE A 124 7.69 -2.89 14.85
C ILE A 124 8.52 -4.07 14.30
N VAL A 125 9.63 -3.78 13.62
CA VAL A 125 10.53 -4.81 13.05
C VAL A 125 11.14 -5.65 14.17
N ASP A 126 11.66 -5.00 15.21
CA ASP A 126 12.32 -5.66 16.34
C ASP A 126 11.32 -6.51 17.14
N ALA A 127 10.11 -6.01 17.37
CA ALA A 127 9.04 -6.76 18.01
C ALA A 127 8.73 -8.08 17.27
N LEU A 128 8.56 -8.01 15.93
CA LEU A 128 8.35 -9.20 15.11
C LEU A 128 9.56 -10.15 15.12
N PHE A 129 10.77 -9.61 15.02
CA PHE A 129 12.01 -10.41 15.06
C PHE A 129 12.17 -11.17 16.35
N TYR A 130 11.99 -10.51 17.50
CA TYR A 130 12.07 -11.16 18.79
C TYR A 130 10.93 -12.17 19.01
N TRP A 131 9.72 -11.84 18.55
CA TRP A 131 8.59 -12.75 18.63
C TRP A 131 8.81 -14.06 17.86
N VAL A 132 9.24 -14.00 16.58
CA VAL A 132 9.47 -15.21 15.80
C VAL A 132 10.59 -16.06 16.38
N ARG A 133 11.65 -15.45 16.94
CA ARG A 133 12.70 -16.17 17.65
C ARG A 133 12.20 -16.85 18.92
N LYS A 134 11.35 -16.16 19.69
CA LYS A 134 10.72 -16.73 20.89
C LYS A 134 9.81 -17.92 20.54
N CYS A 135 9.16 -17.89 19.37
CA CYS A 135 8.36 -19.02 18.86
C CYS A 135 9.23 -20.19 18.36
N GLY A 136 10.55 -20.08 18.31
CA GLY A 136 11.45 -21.16 17.88
C GLY A 136 11.69 -21.20 16.37
N VAL A 137 11.38 -20.14 15.62
CA VAL A 137 11.64 -20.06 14.17
C VAL A 137 13.15 -20.01 13.90
N THR A 138 13.63 -20.86 12.99
CA THR A 138 15.00 -20.84 12.47
C THR A 138 15.09 -19.88 11.29
N ILE A 139 15.82 -18.77 11.45
CA ILE A 139 16.03 -17.79 10.37
C ILE A 139 17.30 -18.14 9.63
N LEU A 140 17.18 -18.39 8.31
CA LEU A 140 18.26 -18.73 7.42
C LEU A 140 18.55 -17.54 6.50
N ARG A 141 19.80 -17.06 6.51
CA ARG A 141 20.26 -15.96 5.64
C ARG A 141 20.73 -16.53 4.31
N GLU A 142 19.81 -17.12 3.60
CA GLU A 142 20.06 -17.78 2.32
C GLU A 142 19.04 -17.28 1.29
N GLU A 143 19.51 -17.08 0.06
CA GLU A 143 18.65 -16.76 -1.08
C GLU A 143 17.97 -18.01 -1.58
N VAL A 144 16.65 -18.01 -1.62
CA VAL A 144 15.86 -19.06 -2.28
C VAL A 144 15.90 -18.82 -3.77
N THR A 145 16.27 -19.84 -4.52
CA THR A 145 16.36 -19.81 -5.99
C THR A 145 15.25 -20.57 -6.68
N GLU A 146 14.61 -21.51 -5.97
CA GLU A 146 13.55 -22.35 -6.53
C GLU A 146 12.64 -22.91 -5.43
N ILE A 147 11.36 -23.13 -5.76
CA ILE A 147 10.41 -23.90 -4.96
C ILE A 147 10.28 -25.28 -5.59
N CYS A 148 10.65 -26.30 -4.81
CA CYS A 148 10.64 -27.68 -5.26
C CYS A 148 9.25 -28.29 -5.09
N ALA A 149 8.66 -28.78 -6.18
CA ALA A 149 7.39 -29.49 -6.19
C ALA A 149 7.47 -30.75 -7.05
N GLU A 150 6.72 -31.78 -6.68
CA GLU A 150 6.53 -33.01 -7.40
C GLU A 150 5.02 -33.24 -7.65
N GLU A 151 4.62 -34.35 -8.25
CA GLU A 151 3.21 -34.65 -8.56
C GLU A 151 2.28 -34.53 -7.33
N ASN A 152 2.78 -34.89 -6.15
CA ASN A 152 2.02 -34.87 -4.88
C ASN A 152 2.06 -33.52 -4.11
N GLY A 153 2.69 -32.49 -4.67
CA GLY A 153 2.80 -31.16 -4.06
C GLY A 153 4.23 -30.74 -3.72
N ILE A 154 4.35 -29.87 -2.73
CA ILE A 154 5.63 -29.29 -2.33
C ILE A 154 6.54 -30.33 -1.67
N THR A 155 7.85 -30.25 -1.99
CA THR A 155 8.90 -31.07 -1.36
C THR A 155 9.98 -30.22 -0.67
N GLY A 156 9.98 -28.90 -0.82
CA GLY A 156 10.92 -28.00 -0.18
C GLY A 156 11.30 -26.79 -1.03
N VAL A 157 12.47 -26.22 -0.74
CA VAL A 157 13.04 -25.08 -1.46
C VAL A 157 14.53 -25.29 -1.73
N MET A 158 15.05 -24.74 -2.83
CA MET A 158 16.47 -24.59 -3.09
C MET A 158 16.97 -23.27 -2.53
N ALA A 159 17.90 -23.32 -1.59
CA ALA A 159 18.55 -22.13 -1.02
C ALA A 159 19.99 -22.41 -0.65
N GLY A 160 20.87 -21.41 -0.80
CA GLY A 160 22.30 -21.56 -0.49
C GLY A 160 22.98 -22.71 -1.26
N GLY A 161 22.50 -23.05 -2.46
CA GLY A 161 23.02 -24.12 -3.30
C GLY A 161 22.61 -25.54 -2.91
N ARG A 162 21.68 -25.73 -1.96
CA ARG A 162 21.19 -27.02 -1.49
C ARG A 162 19.67 -27.07 -1.35
N LYS A 163 19.08 -28.25 -1.40
CA LYS A 163 17.66 -28.47 -1.12
C LYS A 163 17.45 -28.49 0.40
N HIS A 164 16.50 -27.66 0.85
CA HIS A 164 15.91 -27.75 2.19
C HIS A 164 14.54 -28.42 2.07
N ASN A 165 14.41 -29.60 2.63
CA ASN A 165 13.15 -30.33 2.61
C ASN A 165 12.14 -29.60 3.50
N ALA A 166 10.91 -29.48 3.01
CA ALA A 166 9.79 -28.94 3.76
C ALA A 166 8.49 -29.61 3.30
N ASP A 167 7.60 -29.89 4.25
CA ASP A 167 6.29 -30.46 3.96
C ASP A 167 5.34 -29.41 3.38
N ARG A 168 5.58 -28.11 3.68
CA ARG A 168 4.79 -26.96 3.22
C ARG A 168 5.68 -25.74 2.95
N VAL A 169 5.25 -24.91 1.99
CA VAL A 169 5.96 -23.67 1.65
C VAL A 169 4.99 -22.48 1.64
N ILE A 170 5.38 -21.39 2.31
CA ILE A 170 4.67 -20.12 2.27
C ILE A 170 5.52 -19.11 1.49
N VAL A 171 5.01 -18.61 0.37
CA VAL A 171 5.67 -17.57 -0.44
C VAL A 171 5.18 -16.21 0.02
N ALA A 172 6.08 -15.43 0.64
CA ALA A 172 5.82 -14.11 1.22
C ALA A 172 6.86 -13.07 0.76
N THR A 173 7.28 -13.18 -0.50
CA THR A 173 8.40 -12.41 -1.10
C THR A 173 8.07 -10.95 -1.41
N GLY A 174 6.80 -10.53 -1.22
CA GLY A 174 6.35 -9.19 -1.60
C GLY A 174 6.18 -9.01 -3.10
N GLY A 175 6.21 -7.76 -3.56
CA GLY A 175 6.01 -7.37 -4.95
C GLY A 175 7.32 -7.04 -5.70
N LYS A 176 7.25 -5.99 -6.58
CA LYS A 176 8.39 -5.44 -7.34
C LYS A 176 8.75 -4.00 -6.96
N SER A 177 8.03 -3.42 -6.00
CA SER A 177 8.31 -2.06 -5.52
C SER A 177 9.43 -2.08 -4.48
N TYR A 178 10.28 -1.04 -4.48
CA TYR A 178 11.48 -0.94 -3.64
C TYR A 178 12.43 -2.16 -3.73
N PRO A 179 12.92 -2.53 -4.92
CA PRO A 179 13.71 -3.76 -5.12
C PRO A 179 14.96 -3.84 -4.23
N LEU A 180 15.55 -2.69 -3.86
CA LEU A 180 16.68 -2.63 -2.92
C LEU A 180 16.34 -3.13 -1.51
N THR A 181 15.08 -3.31 -1.19
CA THR A 181 14.64 -3.90 0.09
C THR A 181 14.45 -5.41 0.03
N GLY A 182 14.59 -6.03 -1.15
CA GLY A 182 14.45 -7.46 -1.37
C GLY A 182 13.20 -7.86 -2.17
N SER A 183 12.35 -6.91 -2.54
CA SER A 183 11.14 -7.18 -3.34
C SER A 183 11.49 -7.18 -4.85
N THR A 184 12.17 -8.23 -5.33
CA THR A 184 12.68 -8.37 -6.68
C THR A 184 11.67 -8.93 -7.67
N GLY A 185 10.65 -9.66 -7.14
CA GLY A 185 9.59 -10.29 -7.91
C GLY A 185 9.86 -11.76 -8.25
N ASP A 186 10.84 -12.40 -7.62
CA ASP A 186 11.19 -13.80 -7.86
C ASP A 186 10.03 -14.75 -7.55
N GLY A 187 9.24 -14.44 -6.51
CA GLY A 187 8.05 -15.20 -6.17
C GLY A 187 7.01 -15.29 -7.29
N TYR A 188 6.91 -14.27 -8.13
CA TYR A 188 6.03 -14.34 -9.32
C TYR A 188 6.55 -15.33 -10.35
N VAL A 189 7.87 -15.36 -10.58
CA VAL A 189 8.51 -16.30 -11.51
C VAL A 189 8.30 -17.74 -11.05
N TRP A 190 8.45 -17.99 -9.74
CA TRP A 190 8.19 -19.33 -9.19
C TRP A 190 6.71 -19.70 -9.27
N ALA A 191 5.80 -18.77 -8.99
CA ALA A 191 4.37 -19.02 -9.12
C ALA A 191 3.98 -19.38 -10.56
N GLU A 192 4.52 -18.68 -11.57
CA GLU A 192 4.29 -19.00 -13.01
C GLU A 192 4.85 -20.37 -13.38
N LYS A 193 6.08 -20.72 -12.93
CA LYS A 193 6.67 -22.04 -13.15
C LYS A 193 5.83 -23.18 -12.55
N LEU A 194 5.16 -22.91 -11.43
CA LEU A 194 4.24 -23.83 -10.76
C LEU A 194 2.82 -23.79 -11.34
N GLY A 195 2.63 -23.13 -12.49
CA GLY A 195 1.39 -23.09 -13.25
C GLY A 195 0.38 -22.05 -12.79
N HIS A 196 0.73 -21.15 -11.85
CA HIS A 196 -0.16 -20.06 -11.44
C HIS A 196 -0.20 -18.93 -12.48
N THR A 197 -1.36 -18.32 -12.59
CA THR A 197 -1.53 -17.08 -13.36
C THR A 197 -1.08 -15.89 -12.51
N VAL A 198 -0.09 -15.15 -13.01
CA VAL A 198 0.29 -13.85 -12.47
C VAL A 198 -0.38 -12.76 -13.29
N THR A 199 -1.27 -11.98 -12.67
CA THR A 199 -1.92 -10.85 -13.34
C THR A 199 -0.90 -9.74 -13.63
N PRO A 200 -1.11 -8.89 -14.65
CA PRO A 200 -0.13 -7.89 -15.05
C PRO A 200 0.28 -6.98 -13.89
N LEU A 201 1.59 -6.96 -13.61
CA LEU A 201 2.18 -6.16 -12.53
C LEU A 201 2.26 -4.70 -12.95
N ARG A 202 1.80 -3.79 -12.07
CA ARG A 202 1.78 -2.35 -12.30
C ARG A 202 2.22 -1.59 -11.06
N ALA A 203 2.73 -0.38 -11.27
CA ALA A 203 2.92 0.57 -10.19
C ALA A 203 1.57 0.99 -9.61
N SER A 204 1.39 0.90 -8.29
CA SER A 204 0.23 1.40 -7.57
C SER A 204 0.69 2.28 -6.41
N LEU A 205 -0.13 3.26 -6.03
CA LEU A 205 0.24 4.28 -5.06
C LEU A 205 1.54 4.98 -5.47
N VAL A 206 1.55 5.47 -6.70
CA VAL A 206 2.71 6.07 -7.36
C VAL A 206 2.41 7.53 -7.74
N PRO A 207 3.41 8.42 -7.72
CA PRO A 207 3.25 9.76 -8.27
C PRO A 207 2.87 9.74 -9.75
N LEU A 208 2.20 10.79 -10.21
CA LEU A 208 1.75 10.94 -11.59
C LEU A 208 2.67 11.90 -12.33
N VAL A 209 3.14 11.49 -13.50
CA VAL A 209 3.96 12.32 -14.39
C VAL A 209 3.09 13.20 -15.27
N SER A 210 3.47 14.46 -15.40
CA SER A 210 2.74 15.48 -16.16
C SER A 210 3.67 16.20 -17.14
N PRO A 211 3.26 16.46 -18.38
CA PRO A 211 3.98 17.31 -19.32
C PRO A 211 3.72 18.80 -19.06
N ASP A 212 2.85 19.14 -18.11
CA ASP A 212 2.42 20.50 -17.81
C ASP A 212 3.58 21.33 -17.22
N LYS A 213 3.90 22.45 -17.86
CA LYS A 213 5.00 23.35 -17.47
C LYS A 213 4.80 24.03 -16.11
N ASP A 214 3.56 24.02 -15.58
CA ASP A 214 3.28 24.59 -14.28
C ASP A 214 3.71 23.69 -13.13
N CYS A 215 3.77 22.35 -13.33
CA CYS A 215 4.20 21.44 -12.30
C CYS A 215 5.61 21.76 -11.75
N PRO A 216 6.66 21.93 -12.58
CA PRO A 216 7.98 22.35 -12.10
C PRO A 216 7.96 23.70 -11.37
N ARG A 217 7.17 24.68 -11.83
CA ARG A 217 7.04 26.01 -11.19
C ARG A 217 6.39 25.92 -9.80
N LEU A 218 5.49 24.94 -9.62
CA LEU A 218 4.80 24.65 -8.36
C LEU A 218 5.53 23.66 -7.48
N GLN A 219 6.68 23.13 -7.87
CA GLN A 219 7.44 22.13 -7.11
C GLN A 219 7.55 22.48 -5.63
N GLY A 220 7.19 21.51 -4.75
CA GLY A 220 7.20 21.66 -3.30
C GLY A 220 5.96 22.34 -2.73
N LEU A 221 5.00 22.78 -3.55
CA LEU A 221 3.72 23.29 -3.06
C LEU A 221 2.87 22.12 -2.57
N SER A 222 2.65 22.03 -1.26
CA SER A 222 1.73 21.09 -0.61
C SER A 222 0.38 21.77 -0.36
N LEU A 223 -0.68 21.07 -0.71
CA LEU A 223 -2.08 21.50 -0.53
C LEU A 223 -2.77 20.49 0.38
N LYS A 224 -3.47 20.98 1.43
CA LYS A 224 -4.02 20.08 2.49
C LYS A 224 -5.49 19.74 2.34
N ASN A 225 -6.28 20.64 1.78
CA ASN A 225 -7.75 20.53 1.73
C ASN A 225 -8.22 20.85 0.30
N VAL A 226 -7.90 19.96 -0.63
CA VAL A 226 -8.32 20.06 -2.02
C VAL A 226 -9.08 18.83 -2.44
N SER A 227 -9.93 18.94 -3.47
CA SER A 227 -10.48 17.79 -4.16
C SER A 227 -9.69 17.54 -5.45
N LEU A 228 -9.48 16.28 -5.76
CA LEU A 228 -8.83 15.82 -6.98
C LEU A 228 -9.78 14.87 -7.69
N THR A 229 -10.11 15.20 -8.94
CA THR A 229 -10.87 14.33 -9.83
C THR A 229 -9.95 13.85 -10.95
N ILE A 230 -9.90 12.54 -11.16
CA ILE A 230 -9.21 11.93 -12.31
C ILE A 230 -10.25 11.58 -13.37
N PHE A 231 -9.95 11.96 -14.61
CA PHE A 231 -10.73 11.60 -15.78
C PHE A 231 -9.95 10.62 -16.65
N GLU A 232 -10.63 9.58 -17.12
CA GLU A 232 -10.18 8.62 -18.15
C GLU A 232 -11.00 8.86 -19.41
N ASN A 233 -10.40 9.27 -20.51
CA ASN A 233 -11.09 9.59 -21.78
C ASN A 233 -12.31 10.52 -21.56
N ASN A 234 -12.11 11.60 -20.77
CA ASN A 234 -13.15 12.56 -20.37
C ASN A 234 -14.28 12.02 -19.47
N LYS A 235 -14.23 10.76 -19.04
CA LYS A 235 -15.17 10.22 -18.04
C LYS A 235 -14.53 10.26 -16.66
N LYS A 236 -15.28 10.70 -15.66
CA LYS A 236 -14.84 10.67 -14.27
C LYS A 236 -14.53 9.24 -13.86
N LEU A 237 -13.28 9.00 -13.46
CA LEU A 237 -12.78 7.71 -12.99
C LEU A 237 -12.74 7.64 -11.47
N HIS A 238 -12.22 8.68 -10.83
CA HIS A 238 -12.04 8.74 -9.38
C HIS A 238 -12.15 10.18 -8.90
N GLU A 239 -12.64 10.35 -7.69
CA GLU A 239 -12.62 11.62 -6.98
C GLU A 239 -12.26 11.38 -5.51
N GLY A 240 -11.45 12.27 -4.95
CA GLY A 240 -11.06 12.21 -3.55
C GLY A 240 -10.79 13.60 -2.99
N PHE A 241 -10.82 13.69 -1.65
CA PHE A 241 -10.49 14.89 -0.88
C PHE A 241 -9.30 14.63 0.03
N GLY A 242 -8.35 15.56 0.11
CA GLY A 242 -7.20 15.39 1.00
C GLY A 242 -6.00 16.26 0.67
N GLU A 243 -4.82 15.68 0.90
CA GLU A 243 -3.52 16.34 0.73
C GLU A 243 -2.86 15.90 -0.58
N MET A 244 -2.30 16.86 -1.31
CA MET A 244 -1.50 16.61 -2.51
C MET A 244 -0.26 17.50 -2.55
N LEU A 245 0.68 17.16 -3.41
CA LEU A 245 1.96 17.84 -3.58
C LEU A 245 2.26 18.00 -5.08
N PHE A 246 2.69 19.19 -5.51
CA PHE A 246 3.32 19.39 -6.80
C PHE A 246 4.81 19.05 -6.75
N THR A 247 5.29 18.31 -7.74
CA THR A 247 6.70 17.95 -7.92
C THR A 247 7.25 18.55 -9.21
N HIS A 248 8.55 18.47 -9.43
CA HIS A 248 9.16 18.94 -10.67
C HIS A 248 8.72 18.13 -11.92
N PHE A 249 8.18 16.93 -11.73
CA PHE A 249 7.75 16.05 -12.82
C PHE A 249 6.23 15.84 -12.88
N GLY A 250 5.44 16.40 -11.96
CA GLY A 250 3.98 16.22 -11.94
C GLY A 250 3.37 16.32 -10.55
N LEU A 251 2.52 15.35 -10.19
CA LEU A 251 1.70 15.35 -8.98
C LEU A 251 2.08 14.19 -8.05
N SER A 252 1.99 14.41 -6.73
CA SER A 252 2.23 13.41 -5.69
C SER A 252 1.40 13.71 -4.43
N GLY A 253 1.66 13.01 -3.34
CA GLY A 253 0.96 13.13 -2.06
C GLY A 253 -0.16 12.11 -1.90
N PRO A 254 -0.69 11.94 -0.68
CA PRO A 254 -1.62 10.84 -0.36
C PRO A 254 -2.83 10.72 -1.29
N LEU A 255 -3.42 11.87 -1.62
CA LEU A 255 -4.57 11.96 -2.52
C LEU A 255 -4.25 11.46 -3.93
N VAL A 256 -3.11 11.91 -4.49
CA VAL A 256 -2.64 11.52 -5.83
C VAL A 256 -2.24 10.04 -5.87
N LEU A 257 -1.53 9.57 -4.84
CA LEU A 257 -1.12 8.17 -4.72
C LEU A 257 -2.35 7.25 -4.70
N SER A 258 -3.37 7.57 -3.91
CA SER A 258 -4.61 6.79 -3.89
C SER A 258 -5.34 6.85 -5.25
N ALA A 259 -5.41 8.01 -5.89
CA ALA A 259 -6.01 8.17 -7.21
C ALA A 259 -5.31 7.31 -8.28
N SER A 260 -3.97 7.19 -8.21
CA SER A 260 -3.18 6.41 -9.17
C SER A 260 -3.55 4.92 -9.21
N SER A 261 -4.06 4.34 -8.12
CA SER A 261 -4.46 2.93 -8.06
C SER A 261 -5.66 2.60 -8.97
N HIS A 262 -6.43 3.61 -9.37
CA HIS A 262 -7.54 3.47 -10.32
C HIS A 262 -7.11 3.57 -11.79
N MET A 263 -5.94 4.14 -12.08
CA MET A 263 -5.45 4.45 -13.42
C MET A 263 -4.71 3.25 -14.02
N ARG A 264 -5.45 2.35 -14.69
CA ARG A 264 -4.93 1.02 -15.09
C ARG A 264 -4.72 0.83 -16.58
N LYS A 265 -5.24 1.75 -17.43
CA LYS A 265 -5.26 1.60 -18.89
C LYS A 265 -4.29 2.56 -19.58
N TRP A 266 -3.06 2.65 -19.10
CA TRP A 266 -2.06 3.61 -19.57
C TRP A 266 -1.79 3.53 -21.07
N ASP A 267 -1.87 2.33 -21.67
CA ASP A 267 -1.63 2.10 -23.10
C ASP A 267 -2.85 2.42 -23.97
N LYS A 268 -4.05 2.61 -23.37
CA LYS A 268 -5.34 2.67 -24.10
C LYS A 268 -6.20 3.88 -23.75
N ALA A 269 -5.82 4.67 -22.78
CA ALA A 269 -6.61 5.78 -22.30
C ALA A 269 -5.75 7.02 -22.05
N SER A 270 -6.34 8.19 -22.28
CA SER A 270 -5.79 9.48 -21.86
C SER A 270 -6.30 9.82 -20.46
N TYR A 271 -5.41 10.43 -19.68
CA TYR A 271 -5.75 10.84 -18.30
C TYR A 271 -5.52 12.33 -18.11
N ARG A 272 -6.40 12.96 -17.34
CA ARG A 272 -6.19 14.30 -16.79
C ARG A 272 -6.65 14.35 -15.34
N ALA A 273 -5.97 15.17 -14.57
CA ALA A 273 -6.34 15.53 -13.22
C ALA A 273 -7.03 16.90 -13.23
N GLU A 274 -8.08 17.05 -12.45
CA GLU A 274 -8.76 18.31 -12.18
C GLU A 274 -8.72 18.57 -10.69
N ILE A 275 -8.21 19.73 -10.29
CA ILE A 275 -8.00 20.10 -8.90
C ILE A 275 -8.97 21.22 -8.53
N ASP A 276 -9.77 20.98 -7.48
CA ASP A 276 -10.56 22.01 -6.83
C ASP A 276 -9.80 22.52 -5.60
N PHE A 277 -9.32 23.76 -5.65
CA PHE A 277 -8.58 24.38 -4.55
C PHE A 277 -9.48 24.86 -3.41
N LYS A 278 -10.79 24.92 -3.60
CA LYS A 278 -11.77 25.45 -2.64
C LYS A 278 -13.01 24.56 -2.54
N PRO A 279 -12.87 23.27 -2.21
CA PRO A 279 -14.00 22.31 -2.26
C PRO A 279 -15.11 22.63 -1.25
N ALA A 280 -14.82 23.37 -0.20
CA ALA A 280 -15.83 23.81 0.78
C ALA A 280 -16.77 24.91 0.26
N LEU A 281 -16.46 25.51 -0.89
CA LEU A 281 -17.25 26.59 -1.50
C LEU A 281 -17.75 26.13 -2.88
N ASP A 282 -19.02 26.24 -3.15
CA ASP A 282 -19.52 26.16 -4.52
C ASP A 282 -19.09 27.40 -5.35
N GLU A 283 -19.33 27.38 -6.65
CA GLU A 283 -18.90 28.48 -7.53
C GLU A 283 -19.54 29.81 -7.13
N ALA A 284 -20.81 29.83 -6.70
CA ALA A 284 -21.51 31.04 -6.32
C ALA A 284 -20.97 31.62 -5.00
N ALA A 285 -20.70 30.76 -4.02
CA ALA A 285 -20.10 31.17 -2.75
C ALA A 285 -18.65 31.67 -2.95
N LEU A 286 -17.88 31.01 -3.84
CA LEU A 286 -16.52 31.43 -4.18
C LEU A 286 -16.52 32.78 -4.91
N ASP A 287 -17.46 33.02 -5.84
CA ASP A 287 -17.61 34.32 -6.52
C ASP A 287 -17.92 35.43 -5.53
N LYS A 288 -18.85 35.21 -4.59
CA LYS A 288 -19.16 36.17 -3.51
C LYS A 288 -17.94 36.44 -2.63
N ARG A 289 -17.15 35.40 -2.30
CA ARG A 289 -15.93 35.55 -1.51
C ARG A 289 -14.90 36.39 -2.25
N ILE A 290 -14.67 36.17 -3.54
CA ILE A 290 -13.75 36.97 -4.35
C ILE A 290 -14.21 38.41 -4.41
N LEU A 291 -15.50 38.67 -4.61
CA LEU A 291 -16.06 40.03 -4.57
C LEU A 291 -15.80 40.72 -3.23
N SER A 292 -16.00 40.03 -2.13
CA SER A 292 -15.75 40.55 -0.79
C SER A 292 -14.26 40.89 -0.59
N ASP A 293 -13.36 40.02 -1.04
CA ASP A 293 -11.92 40.26 -0.93
C ASP A 293 -11.51 41.49 -1.81
N PHE A 294 -12.02 41.61 -3.04
CA PHE A 294 -11.77 42.73 -3.95
C PHE A 294 -12.31 44.04 -3.42
N SER A 295 -13.47 44.05 -2.76
CA SER A 295 -14.07 45.27 -2.20
C SER A 295 -13.22 45.91 -1.11
N GLN A 296 -12.33 45.17 -0.46
CA GLN A 296 -11.44 45.68 0.57
C GLN A 296 -10.17 46.34 0.00
N GLU A 297 -9.83 46.09 -1.27
CA GLU A 297 -8.55 46.47 -1.87
C GLU A 297 -8.74 47.03 -3.30
N LEU A 298 -9.72 47.89 -3.51
CA LEU A 298 -10.22 48.36 -4.82
C LEU A 298 -9.14 48.84 -5.82
N ASN A 299 -8.06 49.44 -5.33
CA ASN A 299 -6.98 50.00 -6.16
C ASN A 299 -5.76 49.08 -6.28
N THR A 300 -5.87 47.84 -5.78
CA THR A 300 -4.80 46.85 -5.86
C THR A 300 -4.74 46.21 -7.26
N ASP A 301 -3.55 45.92 -7.74
CA ASP A 301 -3.36 45.15 -8.97
C ASP A 301 -3.82 43.69 -8.76
N PHE A 302 -4.46 43.10 -9.75
CA PHE A 302 -5.01 41.74 -9.67
C PHE A 302 -4.00 40.70 -9.17
N ARG A 303 -2.75 40.74 -9.67
CA ARG A 303 -1.67 39.85 -9.22
C ARG A 303 -1.39 39.89 -7.72
N ASN A 304 -1.71 40.97 -7.05
CA ASN A 304 -1.44 41.18 -5.62
C ASN A 304 -2.68 40.90 -4.73
N SER A 305 -3.86 40.67 -5.32
CA SER A 305 -5.14 40.63 -4.62
C SER A 305 -5.53 39.22 -4.13
N LEU A 306 -4.81 38.16 -4.57
CA LEU A 306 -5.18 36.78 -4.31
C LEU A 306 -4.52 36.18 -3.05
N GLY A 307 -3.76 36.96 -2.28
CA GLY A 307 -2.96 36.48 -1.14
C GLY A 307 -3.78 35.89 0.02
N LYS A 308 -5.04 36.36 0.20
CA LYS A 308 -5.98 35.80 1.21
C LYS A 308 -6.64 34.50 0.74
N LEU A 309 -6.59 34.22 -0.55
CA LEU A 309 -7.30 33.12 -1.19
C LEU A 309 -6.37 31.94 -1.53
N LEU A 310 -5.12 32.23 -1.94
CA LEU A 310 -4.20 31.24 -2.50
C LEU A 310 -2.81 31.28 -1.84
N PRO A 311 -2.10 30.15 -1.80
CA PRO A 311 -0.67 30.12 -1.49
C PRO A 311 0.13 30.97 -2.48
N ARG A 312 1.14 31.70 -2.00
CA ARG A 312 1.95 32.63 -2.82
C ARG A 312 2.46 32.01 -4.13
N LYS A 313 2.89 30.75 -4.08
CA LYS A 313 3.45 30.03 -5.24
C LYS A 313 2.41 29.76 -6.34
N LEU A 314 1.13 29.63 -5.98
CA LEU A 314 0.03 29.34 -6.90
C LEU A 314 -0.48 30.62 -7.61
N ILE A 315 -0.35 31.79 -6.98
CA ILE A 315 -0.90 33.04 -7.47
C ILE A 315 -0.44 33.36 -8.91
N PRO A 316 0.86 33.37 -9.25
CA PRO A 316 1.30 33.69 -10.61
C PRO A 316 0.69 32.79 -11.68
N ILE A 317 0.56 31.48 -11.37
CA ILE A 317 -0.01 30.51 -12.30
C ILE A 317 -1.50 30.75 -12.52
N VAL A 318 -2.25 30.99 -11.45
CA VAL A 318 -3.69 31.27 -11.54
C VAL A 318 -3.95 32.60 -12.27
N VAL A 319 -3.15 33.64 -12.01
CA VAL A 319 -3.24 34.90 -12.72
C VAL A 319 -3.02 34.68 -14.22
N GLU A 320 -1.96 33.97 -14.61
CA GLU A 320 -1.62 33.66 -16.01
C GLU A 320 -2.75 32.85 -16.68
N ARG A 321 -3.23 31.79 -16.05
CA ARG A 321 -4.31 30.92 -16.59
C ARG A 321 -5.69 31.57 -16.61
N SER A 322 -5.93 32.59 -15.77
CA SER A 322 -7.21 33.32 -15.76
C SER A 322 -7.43 34.22 -16.99
N GLY A 323 -6.33 34.56 -17.69
CA GLY A 323 -6.37 35.50 -18.80
C GLY A 323 -6.69 36.97 -18.42
N ILE A 324 -6.65 37.28 -17.12
CA ILE A 324 -6.83 38.65 -16.61
C ILE A 324 -5.48 39.37 -16.58
N ASP A 325 -5.42 40.60 -17.05
CA ASP A 325 -4.18 41.38 -16.98
C ASP A 325 -3.68 41.49 -15.52
N PRO A 326 -2.44 41.06 -15.23
CA PRO A 326 -1.85 41.12 -13.88
C PRO A 326 -1.88 42.51 -13.23
N HIS A 327 -1.84 43.56 -14.04
CA HIS A 327 -1.85 44.98 -13.62
C HIS A 327 -3.24 45.60 -13.58
N GLN A 328 -4.27 44.90 -14.06
CA GLN A 328 -5.66 45.35 -13.99
C GLN A 328 -6.06 45.59 -12.53
N LYS A 329 -6.65 46.75 -12.24
CA LYS A 329 -7.17 47.04 -10.91
C LYS A 329 -8.39 46.17 -10.58
N VAL A 330 -8.48 45.65 -9.36
CA VAL A 330 -9.55 44.72 -9.00
C VAL A 330 -10.96 45.30 -9.12
N ASN A 331 -11.12 46.62 -8.94
CA ASN A 331 -12.38 47.34 -9.13
C ASN A 331 -12.88 47.35 -10.59
N SER A 332 -11.99 47.13 -11.57
CA SER A 332 -12.32 47.09 -13.00
C SER A 332 -12.50 45.66 -13.54
N ILE A 333 -12.33 44.63 -12.68
CA ILE A 333 -12.53 43.23 -13.07
C ILE A 333 -14.01 42.97 -13.33
N THR A 334 -14.33 42.57 -14.54
CA THR A 334 -15.71 42.29 -14.98
C THR A 334 -16.23 40.97 -14.38
N LYS A 335 -17.57 40.82 -14.37
CA LYS A 335 -18.20 39.57 -13.95
C LYS A 335 -17.69 38.35 -14.74
N LYS A 336 -17.51 38.51 -16.06
CA LYS A 336 -16.98 37.46 -16.95
C LYS A 336 -15.56 37.03 -16.57
N GLN A 337 -14.67 37.96 -16.29
CA GLN A 337 -13.32 37.71 -15.83
C GLN A 337 -13.30 37.01 -14.48
N ARG A 338 -14.13 37.45 -13.54
CA ARG A 338 -14.26 36.85 -12.22
C ARG A 338 -14.80 35.41 -12.29
N GLN A 339 -15.77 35.13 -13.17
CA GLN A 339 -16.23 33.78 -13.43
C GLN A 339 -15.14 32.89 -14.04
N ALA A 340 -14.27 33.44 -14.92
CA ALA A 340 -13.11 32.70 -15.42
C ALA A 340 -12.13 32.36 -14.29
N LEU A 341 -11.89 33.28 -13.36
CA LEU A 341 -11.07 33.01 -12.16
C LEU A 341 -11.70 31.92 -11.28
N VAL A 342 -13.01 31.98 -11.02
CA VAL A 342 -13.72 30.95 -10.25
C VAL A 342 -13.53 29.58 -10.89
N ARG A 343 -13.69 29.45 -12.22
CA ARG A 343 -13.46 28.19 -12.93
C ARG A 343 -12.04 27.70 -12.77
N GLN A 344 -11.04 28.57 -12.86
CA GLN A 344 -9.63 28.18 -12.64
C GLN A 344 -9.37 27.67 -11.23
N LEU A 345 -10.10 28.16 -10.25
CA LEU A 345 -9.97 27.72 -8.85
C LEU A 345 -10.71 26.41 -8.55
N LYS A 346 -11.79 26.15 -9.27
CA LYS A 346 -12.63 24.96 -9.10
C LYS A 346 -12.21 23.80 -10.01
N HIS A 347 -11.69 24.11 -11.21
CA HIS A 347 -11.40 23.16 -12.27
C HIS A 347 -9.98 23.39 -12.84
N PHE A 348 -8.97 23.30 -11.96
CA PHE A 348 -7.59 23.45 -12.38
C PHE A 348 -7.10 22.16 -13.01
N GLU A 349 -7.00 22.14 -14.33
CA GLU A 349 -6.61 20.97 -15.10
C GLU A 349 -5.10 20.78 -15.15
N VAL A 350 -4.65 19.53 -15.06
CA VAL A 350 -3.28 19.07 -15.24
C VAL A 350 -3.30 17.81 -16.10
N ALA A 351 -2.64 17.85 -17.25
CA ALA A 351 -2.50 16.66 -18.11
C ALA A 351 -1.61 15.63 -17.44
N ILE A 352 -1.97 14.34 -17.55
CA ILE A 352 -1.20 13.24 -17.01
C ILE A 352 -0.67 12.37 -18.14
N SER A 353 0.64 12.20 -18.23
CA SER A 353 1.30 11.40 -19.26
C SER A 353 1.60 9.96 -18.84
N GLY A 354 1.68 9.68 -17.55
CA GLY A 354 1.97 8.34 -17.06
C GLY A 354 2.11 8.24 -15.55
N PRO A 355 2.24 7.01 -15.03
CA PRO A 355 2.66 6.78 -13.66
C PRO A 355 4.17 6.98 -13.52
N GLY A 356 4.63 7.24 -12.32
CA GLY A 356 6.05 7.08 -11.98
C GLY A 356 6.49 5.61 -12.11
N PRO A 357 7.81 5.33 -12.06
CA PRO A 357 8.32 3.98 -12.25
C PRO A 357 7.92 3.05 -11.10
N ILE A 358 7.71 1.75 -11.43
CA ILE A 358 7.27 0.73 -10.46
C ILE A 358 8.24 0.57 -9.28
N ARG A 359 9.53 0.78 -9.51
CA ARG A 359 10.55 0.72 -8.44
C ARG A 359 10.34 1.75 -7.32
N ASP A 360 9.67 2.88 -7.64
CA ASP A 360 9.41 3.99 -6.73
C ASP A 360 7.95 3.97 -6.22
N ALA A 361 7.14 3.02 -6.68
CA ALA A 361 5.77 2.82 -6.22
C ALA A 361 5.75 2.34 -4.77
N ILE A 362 4.75 2.75 -3.99
CA ILE A 362 4.61 2.25 -2.62
C ILE A 362 4.29 0.76 -2.63
N ILE A 363 3.46 0.32 -3.59
CA ILE A 363 3.04 -1.07 -3.73
C ILE A 363 2.96 -1.48 -5.20
N THR A 364 3.10 -2.78 -5.44
CA THR A 364 2.81 -3.42 -6.72
C THR A 364 1.33 -3.82 -6.76
N SER A 365 0.59 -3.40 -7.79
CA SER A 365 -0.74 -3.93 -8.11
C SER A 365 -0.60 -5.06 -9.12
N GLY A 366 -1.48 -6.06 -9.04
CA GLY A 366 -1.34 -7.33 -9.72
C GLY A 366 -0.59 -8.35 -8.86
N GLY A 367 -0.49 -9.57 -9.31
CA GLY A 367 0.16 -10.67 -8.58
C GLY A 367 -0.47 -12.02 -8.86
N VAL A 368 -0.23 -13.00 -7.98
CA VAL A 368 -0.83 -14.33 -8.09
C VAL A 368 -2.34 -14.22 -7.99
N SER A 369 -3.02 -14.75 -9.01
CA SER A 369 -4.48 -14.65 -9.13
C SER A 369 -5.21 -15.21 -7.92
N VAL A 370 -6.03 -14.38 -7.27
CA VAL A 370 -6.86 -14.80 -6.12
C VAL A 370 -7.82 -15.95 -6.45
N ARG A 371 -8.15 -16.17 -7.73
CA ARG A 371 -9.00 -17.28 -8.17
C ARG A 371 -8.33 -18.64 -7.97
N GLU A 372 -7.01 -18.66 -7.88
CA GLU A 372 -6.17 -19.85 -7.77
C GLU A 372 -5.66 -20.07 -6.33
N ILE A 373 -6.11 -19.25 -5.39
CA ILE A 373 -5.82 -19.34 -3.96
C ILE A 373 -7.12 -19.63 -3.21
N VAL A 374 -7.05 -20.47 -2.18
CA VAL A 374 -8.18 -20.73 -1.28
C VAL A 374 -8.27 -19.60 -0.25
N PRO A 375 -9.31 -18.74 -0.27
CA PRO A 375 -9.35 -17.54 0.58
C PRO A 375 -9.44 -17.86 2.08
N LYS A 376 -9.83 -19.07 2.47
CA LYS A 376 -9.95 -19.52 3.87
C LYS A 376 -8.64 -20.02 4.48
N THR A 377 -7.65 -20.38 3.63
CA THR A 377 -6.40 -21.00 4.09
C THR A 377 -5.16 -20.34 3.51
N MET A 378 -5.30 -19.51 2.48
CA MET A 378 -4.22 -18.95 1.65
C MET A 378 -3.46 -20.02 0.85
N GLU A 379 -3.93 -21.26 0.80
CA GLU A 379 -3.33 -22.35 0.05
C GLU A 379 -3.60 -22.26 -1.45
N SER A 380 -2.65 -22.68 -2.26
CA SER A 380 -2.81 -22.85 -3.69
C SER A 380 -3.88 -23.90 -4.02
N LYS A 381 -4.72 -23.63 -5.02
CA LYS A 381 -5.64 -24.62 -5.58
C LYS A 381 -4.98 -25.52 -6.61
N LYS A 382 -3.75 -25.20 -7.03
CA LYS A 382 -3.03 -25.92 -8.09
C LYS A 382 -1.94 -26.84 -7.55
N VAL A 383 -1.25 -26.40 -6.51
CA VAL A 383 -0.13 -27.12 -5.92
C VAL A 383 -0.41 -27.33 -4.44
N PRO A 384 -0.66 -28.58 -4.00
CA PRO A 384 -0.89 -28.88 -2.60
C PRO A 384 0.27 -28.43 -1.71
N ASN A 385 -0.05 -27.93 -0.50
CA ASN A 385 0.93 -27.47 0.49
C ASN A 385 1.75 -26.22 0.11
N LEU A 386 1.37 -25.52 -0.97
CA LEU A 386 1.89 -24.20 -1.33
C LEU A 386 0.94 -23.12 -0.84
N TYR A 387 1.46 -22.11 -0.14
CA TYR A 387 0.68 -20.98 0.39
C TYR A 387 1.24 -19.66 -0.11
N PHE A 388 0.39 -18.63 -0.22
CA PHE A 388 0.79 -17.29 -0.57
C PHE A 388 0.34 -16.28 0.49
N ALA A 389 1.19 -15.28 0.81
CA ALA A 389 0.85 -14.26 1.79
C ALA A 389 1.44 -12.88 1.42
N GLY A 390 0.69 -11.83 1.71
CA GLY A 390 1.11 -10.44 1.49
C GLY A 390 1.01 -9.98 0.05
N GLU A 391 1.87 -9.04 -0.32
CA GLU A 391 1.84 -8.28 -1.58
C GLU A 391 2.05 -9.12 -2.86
N ILE A 392 2.47 -10.37 -2.73
CA ILE A 392 2.57 -11.29 -3.88
C ILE A 392 1.19 -11.67 -4.46
N ILE A 393 0.13 -11.58 -3.65
CA ILE A 393 -1.25 -11.87 -4.04
C ILE A 393 -1.82 -10.67 -4.82
N ASP A 394 -2.64 -10.92 -5.84
CA ASP A 394 -3.35 -9.87 -6.60
C ASP A 394 -4.41 -9.15 -5.75
N VAL A 395 -3.96 -8.46 -4.69
CA VAL A 395 -4.76 -7.61 -3.80
C VAL A 395 -3.93 -6.42 -3.40
N ASP A 396 -4.43 -5.22 -3.64
CA ASP A 396 -3.81 -3.97 -3.21
C ASP A 396 -4.84 -2.99 -2.66
N ALA A 397 -4.42 -2.15 -1.71
CA ALA A 397 -5.27 -1.18 -1.04
C ALA A 397 -4.66 0.23 -1.09
N TYR A 398 -5.45 1.25 -0.72
CA TYR A 398 -4.98 2.62 -0.63
C TYR A 398 -3.87 2.81 0.42
N THR A 399 -3.28 4.00 0.43
CA THR A 399 -2.40 4.43 1.53
C THR A 399 -3.20 4.53 2.83
N GLY A 400 -2.54 4.35 3.98
CA GLY A 400 -3.21 4.53 5.27
C GLY A 400 -3.11 3.35 6.23
N GLY A 401 -2.23 2.37 5.97
CA GLY A 401 -2.03 1.18 6.80
C GLY A 401 -2.69 -0.09 6.26
N PHE A 402 -3.55 0.04 5.26
CA PHE A 402 -4.33 -1.08 4.71
C PHE A 402 -3.44 -2.21 4.13
N ASN A 403 -2.40 -1.88 3.37
CA ASN A 403 -1.53 -2.89 2.76
C ASN A 403 -0.71 -3.69 3.79
N LEU A 404 -0.32 -3.06 4.90
CA LEU A 404 0.32 -3.79 6.00
C LEU A 404 -0.69 -4.69 6.72
N GLN A 405 -1.93 -4.24 6.92
CA GLN A 405 -2.98 -5.10 7.48
C GLN A 405 -3.24 -6.33 6.59
N ILE A 406 -3.28 -6.15 5.25
CA ILE A 406 -3.38 -7.29 4.32
C ILE A 406 -2.22 -8.26 4.54
N ALA A 407 -0.99 -7.75 4.70
CA ALA A 407 0.18 -8.57 4.95
C ALA A 407 0.08 -9.33 6.28
N TRP A 408 -0.37 -8.67 7.36
CA TRP A 408 -0.58 -9.32 8.65
C TRP A 408 -1.64 -10.41 8.58
N SER A 409 -2.83 -10.08 8.07
CA SER A 409 -3.97 -10.99 8.05
C SER A 409 -3.75 -12.21 7.16
N THR A 410 -3.20 -12.00 5.96
CA THR A 410 -2.88 -13.12 5.05
C THR A 410 -1.70 -13.95 5.54
N GLY A 411 -0.69 -13.31 6.15
CA GLY A 411 0.43 -14.00 6.79
C GLY A 411 -0.01 -14.86 7.95
N TYR A 412 -0.84 -14.31 8.85
CA TYR A 412 -1.43 -15.06 9.95
C TYR A 412 -2.21 -16.28 9.45
N LEU A 413 -3.12 -16.08 8.49
CA LEU A 413 -3.98 -17.17 8.00
C LEU A 413 -3.17 -18.27 7.30
N ALA A 414 -2.20 -17.88 6.45
CA ALA A 414 -1.30 -18.85 5.82
C ALA A 414 -0.47 -19.61 6.85
N GLY A 415 0.10 -18.93 7.83
CA GLY A 415 0.89 -19.55 8.91
C GLY A 415 0.06 -20.49 9.77
N TYR A 416 -1.17 -20.07 10.12
CA TYR A 416 -2.10 -20.90 10.90
C TYR A 416 -2.38 -22.24 10.21
N HIS A 417 -2.77 -22.22 8.92
CA HIS A 417 -3.10 -23.44 8.19
C HIS A 417 -1.87 -24.24 7.79
N ALA A 418 -0.76 -23.57 7.42
CA ALA A 418 0.47 -24.27 7.10
C ALA A 418 1.15 -24.88 8.33
N GLY A 419 0.87 -24.42 9.54
CA GLY A 419 1.44 -24.96 10.77
C GLY A 419 0.65 -26.11 11.38
N GLN A 420 -0.61 -26.32 11.00
CA GLN A 420 -1.46 -27.35 11.60
C GLN A 420 -0.98 -28.76 11.25
N GLU A 421 -1.00 -29.66 12.22
CA GLU A 421 -0.77 -31.11 12.00
C GLU A 421 -1.78 -31.67 11.00
N ILE A 422 -1.33 -32.59 10.15
CA ILE A 422 -2.23 -33.38 9.29
C ILE A 422 -2.98 -34.33 10.20
N LYS A 423 -4.27 -34.07 10.44
CA LYS A 423 -5.15 -35.08 11.07
C LYS A 423 -5.24 -36.26 10.10
N GLN A 424 -4.61 -37.37 10.48
CA GLN A 424 -4.76 -38.66 9.81
C GLN A 424 -6.21 -39.17 9.92
#